data_8321a79546f545928d1e6923c83bf8ce
#
_entry.id   8321a79546f545928d1e6923c83bf8ce
#
_cell.length_a   1.000
_cell.length_b   1.000
_cell.length_c   1.000
_cell.angle_alpha   90.00
_cell.angle_beta   90.00
_cell.angle_gamma   90.00
#
_symmetry.space_group_name_H-M   'P 1'
#
loop_
_entity.id
_entity.type
_entity.pdbx_description
1 polymer ?
#
loop_
_entity_poly.entity_id
_entity_poly.type
_entity_poly.pdbx_seq_one_letter_code
_entity_poly.pdbx_strand_id
1 'polypeptide(L)'
;MESYLLPYSPLQIVGVDISPEMIEKARSKYATPIVDFRCQDVRDIRGESFDYIIAYSVFPHFQKPEKLISHLAGLLPVGGKLVVCHSESRDRINGHHDKHAGKLSEGLPPAEELARMLSPFFTVNTMEDSDRLYMISATRKQTF
;
A
#
# COMPACT_ATOMS: atom_id res chain seq x y z
N MET A 1 12.16 -0.77 2.90
CA MET A 1 11.42 0.39 2.32
C MET A 1 11.93 1.71 2.90
N GLU A 2 12.02 1.81 4.20
CA GLU A 2 12.40 3.03 4.91
C GLU A 2 13.77 3.58 4.48
N SER A 3 14.73 2.70 4.21
CA SER A 3 16.06 3.09 3.72
C SER A 3 16.03 3.85 2.39
N TYR A 4 15.00 3.63 1.59
CA TYR A 4 14.81 4.34 0.33
C TYR A 4 14.06 5.67 0.50
N LEU A 5 13.31 5.82 1.58
CA LEU A 5 12.51 7.01 1.86
C LEU A 5 13.30 8.07 2.64
N LEU A 6 14.17 7.64 3.55
CA LEU A 6 14.95 8.55 4.40
C LEU A 6 15.76 9.61 3.64
N PRO A 7 16.38 9.29 2.48
CA PRO A 7 17.11 10.30 1.71
C PRO A 7 16.26 11.47 1.19
N TYR A 8 14.95 11.33 1.15
CA TYR A 8 14.04 12.41 0.73
C TYR A 8 13.61 13.30 1.89
N SER A 9 14.22 13.12 3.07
CA SER A 9 13.99 13.95 4.26
C SER A 9 12.52 14.11 4.66
N PRO A 10 11.76 13.00 4.80
CA PRO A 10 10.39 13.09 5.29
C PRO A 10 10.39 13.59 6.74
N LEU A 11 9.34 14.31 7.13
CA LEU A 11 9.16 14.74 8.52
C LEU A 11 8.84 13.57 9.43
N GLN A 12 8.07 12.60 8.92
CA GLN A 12 7.69 11.40 9.66
C GLN A 12 7.40 10.28 8.68
N ILE A 13 7.78 9.07 9.07
CA ILE A 13 7.38 7.84 8.38
C ILE A 13 6.60 6.99 9.38
N VAL A 14 5.42 6.53 8.99
CA VAL A 14 4.64 5.57 9.77
C VAL A 14 4.66 4.24 9.04
N GLY A 15 5.25 3.22 9.66
CA GLY A 15 5.29 1.87 9.13
C GLY A 15 4.26 0.99 9.86
N VAL A 16 3.37 0.36 9.12
CA VAL A 16 2.26 -0.42 9.67
C VAL A 16 2.29 -1.85 9.16
N ASP A 17 2.19 -2.79 10.07
CA ASP A 17 2.06 -4.21 9.75
C ASP A 17 1.25 -4.89 10.87
N ILE A 18 0.47 -5.89 10.51
CA ILE A 18 -0.29 -6.68 11.50
C ILE A 18 0.59 -7.71 12.21
N SER A 19 1.76 -8.01 11.69
CA SER A 19 2.69 -9.00 12.24
C SER A 19 3.59 -8.38 13.30
N PRO A 20 3.49 -8.79 14.57
CA PRO A 20 4.40 -8.31 15.63
C PRO A 20 5.87 -8.60 15.31
N GLU A 21 6.15 -9.75 14.68
CA GLU A 21 7.52 -10.13 14.32
C GLU A 21 8.12 -9.19 13.29
N MET A 22 7.33 -8.80 12.27
CA MET A 22 7.79 -7.87 11.24
C MET A 22 8.05 -6.48 11.82
N ILE A 23 7.18 -6.02 12.72
CA ILE A 23 7.36 -4.73 13.39
C ILE A 23 8.60 -4.74 14.28
N GLU A 24 8.85 -5.83 15.00
CA GLU A 24 10.03 -5.96 15.84
C GLU A 24 11.32 -5.94 15.01
N LYS A 25 11.34 -6.67 13.90
CA LYS A 25 12.47 -6.65 12.96
C LYS A 25 12.71 -5.24 12.40
N ALA A 26 11.64 -4.55 12.02
CA ALA A 26 11.74 -3.20 11.50
C ALA A 26 12.29 -2.22 12.55
N ARG A 27 11.82 -2.29 13.79
CA ARG A 27 12.31 -1.46 14.89
C ARG A 27 13.78 -1.67 15.17
N SER A 28 14.24 -2.92 15.12
CA SER A 28 15.66 -3.22 15.35
C SER A 28 16.56 -2.77 14.22
N LYS A 29 16.03 -2.67 13.00
CA LYS A 29 16.77 -2.24 11.81
C LYS A 29 16.81 -0.72 11.63
N TYR A 30 15.75 -0.02 12.02
CA TYR A 30 15.60 1.42 11.78
C TYR A 30 15.26 2.15 13.09
N ALA A 31 16.24 2.31 13.96
CA ALA A 31 16.08 3.02 15.22
C ALA A 31 16.28 4.53 15.02
N THR A 32 15.32 5.19 14.40
CA THR A 32 15.36 6.65 14.17
C THR A 32 14.06 7.30 14.64
N PRO A 33 14.11 8.50 15.27
CA PRO A 33 12.93 9.16 15.83
C PRO A 33 11.84 9.51 14.82
N ILE A 34 12.20 9.65 13.54
CA ILE A 34 11.22 10.02 12.51
C ILE A 34 10.40 8.83 11.99
N VAL A 35 10.77 7.59 12.34
CA VAL A 35 10.05 6.40 11.93
C VAL A 35 9.27 5.85 13.12
N ASP A 36 7.96 5.78 12.96
CA ASP A 36 7.04 5.20 13.94
C ASP A 36 6.49 3.89 13.37
N PHE A 37 6.90 2.77 13.95
CA PHE A 37 6.40 1.46 13.56
C PHE A 37 5.24 1.05 14.45
N ARG A 38 4.12 0.67 13.82
CA ARG A 38 2.89 0.29 14.51
C ARG A 38 2.45 -1.10 14.13
N CYS A 39 2.25 -1.95 15.14
CA CYS A 39 1.66 -3.27 14.94
C CYS A 39 0.14 -3.11 15.00
N GLN A 40 -0.48 -2.89 13.86
CA GLN A 40 -1.93 -2.72 13.76
C GLN A 40 -2.41 -2.95 12.34
N ASP A 41 -3.71 -3.09 12.16
CA ASP A 41 -4.33 -3.12 10.85
C ASP A 41 -4.45 -1.68 10.33
N VAL A 42 -4.04 -1.46 9.08
CA VAL A 42 -4.14 -0.13 8.46
C VAL A 42 -5.58 0.39 8.46
N ARG A 43 -6.56 -0.51 8.42
CA ARG A 43 -7.98 -0.14 8.45
C ARG A 43 -8.44 0.46 9.78
N ASP A 44 -7.63 0.30 10.83
CA ASP A 44 -7.92 0.86 12.16
C ASP A 44 -7.30 2.24 12.37
N ILE A 45 -6.50 2.75 11.44
CA ILE A 45 -5.94 4.10 11.51
C ILE A 45 -7.07 5.09 11.25
N ARG A 46 -7.30 6.01 12.18
CA ARG A 46 -8.35 7.02 12.09
C ARG A 46 -7.86 8.35 12.64
N GLY A 47 -8.40 9.45 12.09
CA GLY A 47 -8.09 10.78 12.58
C GLY A 47 -6.68 11.28 12.22
N GLU A 48 -6.02 10.62 11.29
CA GLU A 48 -4.70 11.02 10.80
C GLU A 48 -4.75 11.33 9.31
N SER A 49 -3.80 12.12 8.85
CA SER A 49 -3.66 12.46 7.44
C SER A 49 -2.20 12.29 7.03
N PHE A 50 -2.00 11.70 5.85
CA PHE A 50 -0.67 11.46 5.30
C PHE A 50 -0.58 12.10 3.92
N ASP A 51 0.60 12.59 3.55
CA ASP A 51 0.82 13.15 2.22
C ASP A 51 1.06 12.06 1.17
N TYR A 52 1.56 10.91 1.62
CA TYR A 52 1.97 9.81 0.77
C TYR A 52 1.68 8.48 1.45
N ILE A 53 1.06 7.58 0.73
CA ILE A 53 0.83 6.20 1.21
C ILE A 53 1.45 5.24 0.20
N ILE A 54 2.27 4.31 0.68
CA ILE A 54 2.88 3.26 -0.13
C ILE A 54 2.42 1.91 0.39
N ALA A 55 1.73 1.15 -0.44
CA ALA A 55 1.34 -0.23 -0.18
C ALA A 55 2.28 -1.15 -0.96
N TYR A 56 3.37 -1.55 -0.31
CA TYR A 56 4.42 -2.37 -0.94
C TYR A 56 4.25 -3.82 -0.57
N SER A 57 4.00 -4.66 -1.57
CA SER A 57 3.90 -6.13 -1.45
C SER A 57 2.88 -6.63 -0.42
N VAL A 58 1.85 -5.84 -0.12
CA VAL A 58 0.85 -6.17 0.90
C VAL A 58 -0.58 -6.18 0.38
N PHE A 59 -0.86 -5.54 -0.76
CA PHE A 59 -2.22 -5.33 -1.25
C PHE A 59 -3.02 -6.63 -1.49
N PRO A 60 -2.43 -7.73 -2.00
CA PRO A 60 -3.16 -8.98 -2.19
C PRO A 60 -3.69 -9.62 -0.92
N HIS A 61 -3.17 -9.25 0.25
CA HIS A 61 -3.61 -9.80 1.54
C HIS A 61 -4.93 -9.22 2.02
N PHE A 62 -5.43 -8.16 1.40
CA PHE A 62 -6.67 -7.53 1.80
C PHE A 62 -7.87 -8.11 1.04
N GLN A 63 -8.88 -8.47 1.80
CA GLN A 63 -10.20 -8.77 1.25
C GLN A 63 -10.95 -7.45 1.03
N LYS A 64 -11.85 -7.42 0.07
CA LYS A 64 -12.68 -6.25 -0.24
C LYS A 64 -11.82 -5.00 -0.52
N PRO A 65 -11.06 -5.00 -1.62
CA PRO A 65 -10.15 -3.91 -1.95
C PRO A 65 -10.84 -2.55 -2.08
N GLU A 66 -12.11 -2.52 -2.47
CA GLU A 66 -12.88 -1.26 -2.57
C GLU A 66 -13.02 -0.56 -1.22
N LYS A 67 -13.23 -1.31 -0.14
CA LYS A 67 -13.32 -0.74 1.21
C LYS A 67 -11.98 -0.22 1.68
N LEU A 68 -10.90 -0.95 1.37
CA LEU A 68 -9.55 -0.49 1.68
C LEU A 68 -9.23 0.78 0.93
N ILE A 69 -9.54 0.84 -0.36
CA ILE A 69 -9.30 2.01 -1.20
C ILE A 69 -10.02 3.24 -0.65
N SER A 70 -11.29 3.09 -0.29
CA SER A 70 -12.07 4.16 0.32
C SER A 70 -11.44 4.64 1.63
N HIS A 71 -10.98 3.71 2.46
CA HIS A 71 -10.32 4.04 3.72
C HIS A 71 -9.01 4.81 3.50
N LEU A 72 -8.16 4.32 2.59
CA LEU A 72 -6.90 4.98 2.27
C LEU A 72 -7.12 6.38 1.68
N ALA A 73 -8.15 6.55 0.85
CA ALA A 73 -8.51 7.85 0.34
C ALA A 73 -8.85 8.83 1.46
N GLY A 74 -9.52 8.35 2.52
CA GLY A 74 -9.83 9.15 3.70
C GLY A 74 -8.62 9.56 4.53
N LEU A 75 -7.49 8.88 4.37
CA LEU A 75 -6.23 9.20 5.05
C LEU A 75 -5.34 10.16 4.26
N LEU A 76 -5.75 10.54 3.05
CA LEU A 76 -4.98 11.43 2.18
C LEU A 76 -5.76 12.73 1.93
N PRO A 77 -5.09 13.89 1.95
CA PRO A 77 -5.71 15.12 1.45
C PRO A 77 -5.84 15.07 -0.07
N VAL A 78 -6.64 15.97 -0.63
CA VAL A 78 -6.65 16.18 -2.09
C VAL A 78 -5.22 16.52 -2.55
N GLY A 79 -4.74 15.85 -3.58
CA GLY A 79 -3.36 15.99 -4.03
C GLY A 79 -2.39 15.00 -3.40
N GLY A 80 -2.78 14.31 -2.34
CA GLY A 80 -1.99 13.24 -1.74
C GLY A 80 -1.80 12.07 -2.69
N LYS A 81 -0.74 11.29 -2.48
CA LYS A 81 -0.34 10.22 -3.40
C LYS A 81 -0.53 8.85 -2.77
N LEU A 82 -1.04 7.92 -3.57
CA LEU A 82 -1.07 6.50 -3.25
C LEU A 82 -0.25 5.74 -4.28
N VAL A 83 0.64 4.88 -3.82
CA VAL A 83 1.39 3.96 -4.66
C VAL A 83 1.11 2.53 -4.19
N VAL A 84 0.65 1.69 -5.11
CA VAL A 84 0.54 0.24 -4.90
C VAL A 84 1.60 -0.41 -5.77
N CYS A 85 2.51 -1.15 -5.15
CA CYS A 85 3.59 -1.78 -5.91
C CYS A 85 4.01 -3.13 -5.33
N HIS A 86 4.52 -3.97 -6.21
CA HIS A 86 5.09 -5.27 -5.91
C HIS A 86 6.34 -5.46 -6.75
N SER A 87 7.36 -6.08 -6.17
CA SER A 87 8.62 -6.34 -6.85
C SER A 87 8.56 -7.52 -7.83
N GLU A 88 7.46 -8.27 -7.83
CA GLU A 88 7.24 -9.40 -8.72
C GLU A 88 6.04 -9.17 -9.62
N SER A 89 5.96 -9.93 -10.73
CA SER A 89 4.81 -9.85 -11.62
C SER A 89 3.54 -10.33 -10.93
N ARG A 90 2.39 -9.87 -11.43
CA ARG A 90 1.07 -10.28 -10.95
C ARG A 90 0.90 -11.80 -10.98
N ASP A 91 1.34 -12.45 -12.05
CA ASP A 91 1.20 -13.90 -12.20
C ASP A 91 1.98 -14.68 -11.15
N ARG A 92 3.20 -14.25 -10.83
CA ARG A 92 4.00 -14.87 -9.78
C ARG A 92 3.38 -14.64 -8.40
N ILE A 93 2.89 -13.45 -8.15
CA ILE A 93 2.25 -13.11 -6.87
C ILE A 93 0.99 -13.94 -6.69
N ASN A 94 0.13 -14.02 -7.68
CA ASN A 94 -1.12 -14.79 -7.62
C ASN A 94 -0.85 -16.29 -7.48
N GLY A 95 0.12 -16.82 -8.22
CA GLY A 95 0.50 -18.23 -8.10
C GLY A 95 1.02 -18.58 -6.71
N HIS A 96 1.81 -17.70 -6.10
CA HIS A 96 2.30 -17.89 -4.74
C HIS A 96 1.15 -17.84 -3.72
N HIS A 97 0.24 -16.90 -3.83
CA HIS A 97 -0.91 -16.79 -2.95
C HIS A 97 -1.87 -17.97 -3.08
N ASP A 98 -2.12 -18.45 -4.28
CA ASP A 98 -2.96 -19.62 -4.52
C ASP A 98 -2.42 -20.86 -3.83
N LYS A 99 -1.10 -21.02 -3.77
CA LYS A 99 -0.46 -22.15 -3.08
C LYS A 99 -0.52 -22.06 -1.57
N HIS A 100 -0.41 -20.86 -1.01
CA HIS A 100 -0.21 -20.67 0.43
C HIS A 100 -1.43 -20.13 1.16
N ALA A 101 -2.28 -19.35 0.52
CA ALA A 101 -3.45 -18.73 1.13
C ALA A 101 -4.77 -19.43 0.79
N GLY A 102 -4.76 -20.39 -0.14
CA GLY A 102 -5.95 -21.06 -0.60
C GLY A 102 -6.98 -20.08 -1.18
N LYS A 103 -8.26 -20.28 -0.86
CA LYS A 103 -9.36 -19.45 -1.38
C LYS A 103 -9.60 -18.17 -0.58
N LEU A 104 -8.82 -17.89 0.45
CA LEU A 104 -9.04 -16.74 1.33
C LEU A 104 -8.54 -15.43 0.75
N SER A 105 -7.66 -15.49 -0.24
CA SER A 105 -7.11 -14.32 -0.92
C SER A 105 -7.67 -14.24 -2.34
N GLU A 106 -8.19 -13.08 -2.71
CA GLU A 106 -8.66 -12.84 -4.09
C GLU A 106 -7.49 -12.66 -5.07
N GLY A 107 -6.25 -12.54 -4.55
CA GLY A 107 -5.08 -12.27 -5.35
C GLY A 107 -5.01 -10.81 -5.80
N LEU A 108 -4.01 -10.53 -6.61
CA LEU A 108 -3.78 -9.20 -7.15
C LEU A 108 -4.51 -9.06 -8.49
N PRO A 109 -5.44 -8.10 -8.64
CA PRO A 109 -6.15 -7.91 -9.91
C PRO A 109 -5.22 -7.33 -10.98
N PRO A 110 -5.58 -7.46 -12.27
CA PRO A 110 -4.86 -6.72 -13.31
C PRO A 110 -4.79 -5.23 -12.97
N ALA A 111 -3.69 -4.57 -13.33
CA ALA A 111 -3.50 -3.16 -13.01
C ALA A 111 -4.64 -2.28 -13.54
N GLU A 112 -5.18 -2.58 -14.71
CA GLU A 112 -6.32 -1.86 -15.28
C GLU A 112 -7.57 -1.97 -14.42
N GLU A 113 -7.81 -3.13 -13.84
CA GLU A 113 -8.95 -3.34 -12.95
C GLU A 113 -8.77 -2.60 -11.63
N LEU A 114 -7.57 -2.64 -11.04
CA LEU A 114 -7.29 -1.87 -9.84
C LEU A 114 -7.40 -0.37 -10.11
N ALA A 115 -6.95 0.09 -11.28
CA ALA A 115 -7.10 1.49 -11.68
C ALA A 115 -8.58 1.91 -11.73
N ARG A 116 -9.46 1.04 -12.22
CA ARG A 116 -10.91 1.31 -12.20
C ARG A 116 -11.47 1.38 -10.79
N MET A 117 -10.99 0.52 -9.89
CA MET A 117 -11.41 0.56 -8.48
C MET A 117 -10.94 1.84 -7.79
N LEU A 118 -9.79 2.37 -8.18
CA LEU A 118 -9.25 3.62 -7.65
C LEU A 118 -9.98 4.85 -8.17
N SER A 119 -10.54 4.79 -9.37
CA SER A 119 -11.06 5.95 -10.10
C SER A 119 -12.12 6.78 -9.36
N PRO A 120 -12.97 6.24 -8.47
CA PRO A 120 -13.90 7.08 -7.70
C PRO A 120 -13.18 8.09 -6.79
N PHE A 121 -11.97 7.81 -6.34
CA PHE A 121 -11.24 8.63 -5.37
C PHE A 121 -9.93 9.19 -5.90
N PHE A 122 -9.39 8.61 -6.96
CA PHE A 122 -8.03 8.89 -7.43
C PHE A 122 -7.99 9.14 -8.93
N THR A 123 -7.03 9.96 -9.34
CA THR A 123 -6.57 10.04 -10.73
C THR A 123 -5.32 9.18 -10.85
N VAL A 124 -5.35 8.15 -11.68
CA VAL A 124 -4.20 7.28 -11.91
C VAL A 124 -3.19 8.02 -12.78
N ASN A 125 -1.95 8.12 -12.30
CA ASN A 125 -0.86 8.83 -12.97
C ASN A 125 0.00 7.89 -13.80
N THR A 126 0.41 6.77 -13.21
CA THR A 126 1.24 5.77 -13.87
C THR A 126 0.75 4.37 -13.53
N MET A 127 0.98 3.44 -14.45
CA MET A 127 0.56 2.06 -14.29
C MET A 127 1.54 1.15 -15.04
N GLU A 128 2.03 0.11 -14.35
CA GLU A 128 2.85 -0.93 -14.98
C GLU A 128 2.38 -2.29 -14.47
N ASP A 129 2.13 -3.21 -15.39
CA ASP A 129 1.77 -4.60 -15.09
C ASP A 129 2.58 -5.47 -16.05
N SER A 130 3.85 -5.67 -15.71
CA SER A 130 4.82 -6.36 -16.55
C SER A 130 5.37 -7.61 -15.84
N ASP A 131 6.25 -8.33 -16.53
CA ASP A 131 6.91 -9.51 -15.95
C ASP A 131 7.84 -9.16 -14.78
N ARG A 132 8.19 -7.90 -14.62
CA ARG A 132 9.16 -7.44 -13.62
C ARG A 132 8.54 -6.65 -12.49
N LEU A 133 7.45 -5.95 -12.76
CA LEU A 133 6.93 -4.98 -11.83
C LEU A 133 5.42 -4.83 -11.98
N TYR A 134 4.75 -4.78 -10.86
CA TYR A 134 3.38 -4.33 -10.78
C TYR A 134 3.35 -3.03 -9.98
N MET A 135 2.91 -1.93 -10.59
CA MET A 135 2.86 -0.64 -9.92
C MET A 135 1.72 0.22 -10.45
N ILE A 136 1.03 0.87 -9.52
CA ILE A 136 0.08 1.94 -9.85
C ILE A 136 0.38 3.10 -8.94
N SER A 137 0.56 4.30 -9.51
CA SER A 137 0.61 5.54 -8.73
C SER A 137 -0.60 6.39 -9.06
N ALA A 138 -1.18 7.00 -8.04
CA ALA A 138 -2.42 7.73 -8.16
C ALA A 138 -2.43 8.94 -7.24
N THR A 139 -3.16 9.98 -7.64
CA THR A 139 -3.34 11.21 -6.87
C THR A 139 -4.77 11.30 -6.37
N ARG A 140 -4.92 11.59 -5.08
CA ARG A 140 -6.23 11.81 -4.47
C ARG A 140 -6.90 13.00 -5.13
N LYS A 141 -8.04 12.78 -5.75
CA LYS A 141 -8.83 13.83 -6.39
C LYS A 141 -9.94 14.32 -5.45
N GLN A 142 -10.43 15.51 -5.73
CA GLN A 142 -11.60 16.02 -5.02
C GLN A 142 -12.82 15.18 -5.40
N THR A 143 -13.57 14.73 -4.40
CA THR A 143 -14.82 14.01 -4.60
C THR A 143 -15.97 14.81 -4.05
N PHE A 144 -17.09 14.74 -4.75
CA PHE A 144 -18.30 15.45 -4.38
C PHE A 144 -19.35 14.53 -3.78
#